data_130853f5eaf246e8c3cbb08ba04232c4
#
_entry.id   130853f5eaf246e8c3cbb08ba04232c4
#
_cell.length_a   1.000
_cell.length_b   1.000
_cell.length_c   1.000
_cell.angle_alpha   90.00
_cell.angle_beta   90.00
_cell.angle_gamma   90.00
#
_symmetry.space_group_name_H-M   'P 1'
#
loop_
_entity.id
_entity.type
_entity.pdbx_description
1 polymer ?
#
loop_
_entity_poly.entity_id
_entity_poly.type
_entity_poly.pdbx_seq_one_letter_code
_entity_poly.pdbx_strand_id
1 'polypeptide(L)'
;AELADIVRGIIGAHPEVRRALVTEGGGGMGGASSIKVEVYGYSFDNTDLVARKLQTGMLQNPAFAQGTLSRDEYTPELQMNFDRTKLALNGLTSTTAAAAFSAAMSGTVASYYREDGEEYKIRVRYNPESRTSIEDLENIIVTNAAGQQIRMKDLGEVEETLVPSTIERKDRERLITVTGIVAQGAALSDAVQAAGQVIADTPMPSGISTVIAGDYEDQQDMFSDLIVLIALMIILVY
;
A
#
# COMPACT_ATOMS: atom_id res chain seq x y z
N ALA A 1 -17.80 19.01 -15.18
CA ALA A 1 -17.91 17.81 -16.03
C ALA A 1 -17.06 17.96 -17.29
N GLU A 2 -17.34 18.94 -18.17
CA GLU A 2 -16.68 19.13 -19.49
C GLU A 2 -15.15 19.32 -19.36
N LEU A 3 -14.70 20.06 -18.36
CA LEU A 3 -13.28 20.32 -18.13
C LEU A 3 -12.53 19.08 -17.62
N ALA A 4 -13.17 18.26 -16.79
CA ALA A 4 -12.63 17.01 -16.29
C ALA A 4 -12.49 15.97 -17.42
N ASP A 5 -13.43 15.93 -18.36
CA ASP A 5 -13.38 15.02 -19.51
C ASP A 5 -12.30 15.44 -20.51
N ILE A 6 -12.10 16.74 -20.72
CA ILE A 6 -10.99 17.27 -21.51
C ILE A 6 -9.65 16.88 -20.88
N VAL A 7 -9.51 17.07 -19.57
CA VAL A 7 -8.29 16.74 -18.83
C VAL A 7 -8.01 15.22 -18.87
N ARG A 8 -9.03 14.38 -18.70
CA ARG A 8 -8.91 12.92 -18.85
C ARG A 8 -8.49 12.53 -20.26
N GLY A 9 -9.05 13.18 -21.28
CA GLY A 9 -8.66 12.96 -22.67
C GLY A 9 -7.20 13.31 -22.96
N ILE A 10 -6.72 14.43 -22.43
CA ILE A 10 -5.32 14.86 -22.57
C ILE A 10 -4.40 13.88 -21.85
N ILE A 11 -4.72 13.49 -20.62
CA ILE A 11 -3.91 12.58 -19.82
C ILE A 11 -3.89 11.18 -20.44
N GLY A 12 -5.02 10.68 -20.95
CA GLY A 12 -5.13 9.40 -21.62
C GLY A 12 -4.32 9.29 -22.94
N ALA A 13 -3.96 10.43 -23.52
CA ALA A 13 -3.09 10.47 -24.71
C ALA A 13 -1.58 10.31 -24.38
N HIS A 14 -1.21 10.35 -23.07
CA HIS A 14 0.17 10.21 -22.63
C HIS A 14 0.43 8.80 -22.08
N PRO A 15 1.08 7.89 -22.82
CA PRO A 15 1.33 6.51 -22.40
C PRO A 15 2.25 6.40 -21.17
N GLU A 16 2.93 7.48 -20.81
CA GLU A 16 3.80 7.58 -19.64
C GLU A 16 3.02 7.73 -18.33
N VAL A 17 1.76 8.18 -18.40
CA VAL A 17 0.91 8.37 -17.23
C VAL A 17 0.20 7.06 -16.90
N ARG A 18 0.74 6.34 -15.92
CA ARG A 18 0.15 5.06 -15.47
C ARG A 18 -1.15 5.25 -14.70
N ARG A 19 -1.36 6.41 -14.07
CA ARG A 19 -2.55 6.72 -13.28
C ARG A 19 -2.80 8.22 -13.23
N ALA A 20 -4.05 8.65 -13.39
CA ALA A 20 -4.47 10.01 -13.14
C ALA A 20 -5.81 9.99 -12.40
N LEU A 21 -5.88 10.64 -11.27
CA LEU A 21 -7.11 10.89 -10.54
C LEU A 21 -7.55 12.34 -10.82
N VAL A 22 -8.62 12.50 -11.59
CA VAL A 22 -9.21 13.80 -11.86
C VAL A 22 -10.42 13.97 -10.94
N THR A 23 -10.24 14.75 -9.87
CA THR A 23 -11.30 15.09 -8.92
C THR A 23 -11.81 16.50 -9.21
N GLU A 24 -13.11 16.68 -9.37
CA GLU A 24 -13.70 18.01 -9.43
C GLU A 24 -13.74 18.58 -8.01
N GLY A 25 -12.87 19.57 -7.75
CA GLY A 25 -12.86 20.33 -6.50
C GLY A 25 -14.03 21.33 -6.46
N GLY A 26 -15.20 20.86 -6.11
CA GLY A 26 -16.33 21.73 -5.76
C GLY A 26 -16.21 22.11 -4.30
N GLY A 27 -15.88 23.35 -3.99
CA GLY A 27 -15.93 23.92 -2.64
C GLY A 27 -17.37 24.14 -2.15
N GLY A 28 -18.16 23.09 -2.11
CA GLY A 28 -19.52 23.04 -1.58
C GLY A 28 -19.78 21.68 -0.96
N MET A 29 -20.75 21.54 -0.08
CA MET A 29 -21.12 20.30 0.66
C MET A 29 -21.55 19.12 -0.23
N GLY A 30 -20.95 18.93 -1.41
CA GLY A 30 -21.22 17.89 -2.39
C GLY A 30 -19.93 17.38 -3.04
N GLY A 31 -18.96 16.89 -2.24
CA GLY A 31 -17.89 16.04 -2.76
C GLY A 31 -18.50 14.81 -3.42
N ALA A 32 -17.87 14.28 -4.49
CA ALA A 32 -18.35 13.05 -5.11
C ALA A 32 -18.41 11.94 -4.03
N SER A 33 -19.62 11.41 -3.79
CA SER A 33 -19.80 10.32 -2.83
C SER A 33 -18.98 9.12 -3.24
N SER A 34 -18.43 8.42 -2.27
CA SER A 34 -17.61 7.24 -2.50
C SER A 34 -18.12 6.04 -1.70
N ILE A 35 -18.03 4.87 -2.30
CA ILE A 35 -18.24 3.59 -1.62
C ILE A 35 -16.88 2.95 -1.42
N LYS A 36 -16.59 2.54 -0.22
CA LYS A 36 -15.41 1.76 0.12
C LYS A 36 -15.81 0.31 0.40
N VAL A 37 -15.17 -0.63 -0.26
CA VAL A 37 -15.27 -2.06 0.06
C VAL A 37 -13.95 -2.49 0.66
N GLU A 38 -13.96 -2.79 1.94
CA GLU A 38 -12.81 -3.29 2.67
C GLU A 38 -12.73 -4.81 2.50
N VAL A 39 -11.62 -5.31 1.97
CA VAL A 39 -11.37 -6.73 1.73
C VAL A 39 -10.32 -7.19 2.73
N TYR A 40 -10.73 -7.99 3.70
CA TYR A 40 -9.87 -8.51 4.77
C TYR A 40 -9.31 -9.88 4.41
N GLY A 41 -8.06 -10.14 4.73
CA GLY A 41 -7.44 -11.45 4.55
C GLY A 41 -5.96 -11.50 4.89
N TYR A 42 -5.50 -12.68 5.27
CA TYR A 42 -4.09 -12.92 5.62
C TYR A 42 -3.20 -13.12 4.38
N SER A 43 -3.74 -13.78 3.33
CA SER A 43 -3.02 -14.05 2.09
C SER A 43 -3.03 -12.81 1.21
N PHE A 44 -1.85 -12.26 0.92
CA PHE A 44 -1.72 -11.11 0.03
C PHE A 44 -2.29 -11.40 -1.36
N ASP A 45 -1.93 -12.54 -1.94
CA ASP A 45 -2.32 -12.91 -3.31
C ASP A 45 -3.83 -13.08 -3.46
N ASN A 46 -4.45 -13.78 -2.51
CA ASN A 46 -5.89 -14.00 -2.53
C ASN A 46 -6.67 -12.70 -2.28
N THR A 47 -6.20 -11.87 -1.33
CA THR A 47 -6.84 -10.58 -1.03
C THR A 47 -6.73 -9.63 -2.21
N ASP A 48 -5.56 -9.58 -2.87
CA ASP A 48 -5.33 -8.76 -4.05
C ASP A 48 -6.19 -9.22 -5.24
N LEU A 49 -6.26 -10.54 -5.47
CA LEU A 49 -7.10 -11.12 -6.52
C LEU A 49 -8.58 -10.76 -6.34
N VAL A 50 -9.11 -10.86 -5.11
CA VAL A 50 -10.50 -10.51 -4.81
C VAL A 50 -10.70 -9.00 -4.97
N ALA A 51 -9.81 -8.17 -4.43
CA ALA A 51 -9.91 -6.71 -4.54
C ALA A 51 -9.90 -6.23 -6.00
N ARG A 52 -9.07 -6.82 -6.86
CA ARG A 52 -9.05 -6.52 -8.32
C ARG A 52 -10.32 -6.98 -9.03
N LYS A 53 -10.89 -8.11 -8.66
CA LYS A 53 -12.19 -8.55 -9.21
C LYS A 53 -13.31 -7.59 -8.81
N LEU A 54 -13.35 -7.18 -7.55
CA LEU A 54 -14.32 -6.20 -7.06
C LEU A 54 -14.15 -4.85 -7.78
N GLN A 55 -12.92 -4.36 -7.91
CA GLN A 55 -12.62 -3.15 -8.68
C GLN A 55 -13.15 -3.25 -10.11
N THR A 56 -12.86 -4.36 -10.79
CA THR A 56 -13.31 -4.58 -12.17
C THR A 56 -14.83 -4.64 -12.26
N GLY A 57 -15.49 -5.34 -11.33
CA GLY A 57 -16.95 -5.43 -11.26
C GLY A 57 -17.60 -4.07 -11.00
N MET A 58 -17.01 -3.25 -10.13
CA MET A 58 -17.49 -1.89 -9.89
C MET A 58 -17.32 -1.01 -11.13
N LEU A 59 -16.18 -1.07 -11.83
CA LEU A 59 -15.94 -0.30 -13.07
C LEU A 59 -16.89 -0.70 -14.23
N GLN A 60 -17.40 -1.91 -14.23
CA GLN A 60 -18.38 -2.37 -15.23
C GLN A 60 -19.81 -1.91 -14.91
N ASN A 61 -20.05 -1.43 -13.68
CA ASN A 61 -21.37 -0.98 -13.26
C ASN A 61 -21.52 0.53 -13.47
N PRO A 62 -22.59 1.00 -14.14
CA PRO A 62 -22.79 2.43 -14.43
C PRO A 62 -22.99 3.31 -13.18
N ALA A 63 -23.22 2.71 -12.00
CA ALA A 63 -23.29 3.46 -10.75
C ALA A 63 -21.94 4.04 -10.31
N PHE A 64 -20.83 3.56 -10.88
CA PHE A 64 -19.49 3.99 -10.54
C PHE A 64 -18.78 4.68 -11.71
N ALA A 65 -18.21 5.85 -11.44
CA ALA A 65 -17.40 6.57 -12.42
C ALA A 65 -15.94 6.13 -12.42
N GLN A 66 -15.44 5.69 -11.26
CA GLN A 66 -14.05 5.26 -11.07
C GLN A 66 -13.96 4.20 -9.97
N GLY A 67 -12.94 3.34 -10.07
CA GLY A 67 -12.59 2.36 -9.03
C GLY A 67 -11.09 2.36 -8.79
N THR A 68 -10.68 2.52 -7.54
CA THR A 68 -9.27 2.53 -7.14
C THR A 68 -9.02 1.53 -6.01
N LEU A 69 -7.79 1.03 -5.93
CA LEU A 69 -7.33 0.16 -4.86
C LEU A 69 -6.37 0.94 -3.96
N SER A 70 -6.44 0.71 -2.64
CA SER A 70 -5.48 1.29 -1.71
C SER A 70 -4.07 0.72 -1.88
N ARG A 71 -3.95 -0.49 -2.44
CA ARG A 71 -2.70 -1.19 -2.74
C ARG A 71 -2.56 -1.43 -4.24
N ASP A 72 -2.52 -0.36 -5.03
CA ASP A 72 -2.41 -0.44 -6.50
C ASP A 72 -0.96 -0.32 -6.98
N GLU A 73 -0.07 0.17 -6.13
CA GLU A 73 1.32 0.40 -6.45
C GLU A 73 2.21 -0.66 -5.80
N TYR A 74 2.91 -1.42 -6.65
CA TYR A 74 4.01 -2.28 -6.27
C TYR A 74 5.32 -1.58 -6.62
N THR A 75 6.21 -1.52 -5.64
CA THR A 75 7.55 -0.95 -5.83
C THR A 75 8.56 -2.07 -6.00
N PRO A 76 9.44 -2.02 -7.02
CA PRO A 76 10.53 -2.96 -7.11
C PRO A 76 11.49 -2.77 -5.93
N GLU A 77 11.78 -3.83 -5.23
CA GLU A 77 12.69 -3.87 -4.08
C GLU A 77 13.73 -4.95 -4.32
N LEU A 78 14.99 -4.63 -4.07
CA LEU A 78 16.07 -5.60 -4.10
C LEU A 78 16.19 -6.25 -2.73
N GLN A 79 15.95 -7.56 -2.70
CA GLN A 79 16.04 -8.37 -1.48
C GLN A 79 17.25 -9.27 -1.53
N MET A 80 18.03 -9.28 -0.45
CA MET A 80 19.14 -10.22 -0.27
C MET A 80 18.66 -11.45 0.49
N ASN A 81 18.55 -12.58 -0.21
CA ASN A 81 18.14 -13.86 0.35
C ASN A 81 19.38 -14.65 0.80
N PHE A 82 19.64 -14.67 2.10
CA PHE A 82 20.79 -15.38 2.67
C PHE A 82 20.56 -16.89 2.77
N ASP A 83 21.53 -17.67 2.27
CA ASP A 83 21.61 -19.11 2.51
C ASP A 83 22.26 -19.38 3.87
N ARG A 84 21.49 -19.95 4.81
CA ARG A 84 21.95 -20.25 6.16
C ARG A 84 23.13 -21.24 6.20
N THR A 85 23.20 -22.16 5.25
CA THR A 85 24.30 -23.14 5.16
C THR A 85 25.57 -22.45 4.72
N LYS A 86 25.49 -21.61 3.69
CA LYS A 86 26.64 -20.81 3.21
C LYS A 86 27.14 -19.85 4.29
N LEU A 87 26.23 -19.21 5.04
CA LEU A 87 26.60 -18.35 6.17
C LEU A 87 27.36 -19.13 7.24
N ALA A 88 26.84 -20.29 7.67
CA ALA A 88 27.47 -21.12 8.70
C ALA A 88 28.85 -21.61 8.27
N LEU A 89 29.03 -22.06 7.02
CA LEU A 89 30.32 -22.52 6.47
C LEU A 89 31.37 -21.38 6.49
N ASN A 90 30.94 -20.13 6.37
CA ASN A 90 31.81 -18.96 6.38
C ASN A 90 31.96 -18.31 7.79
N GLY A 91 31.40 -18.94 8.83
CA GLY A 91 31.45 -18.41 10.21
C GLY A 91 30.67 -17.10 10.40
N LEU A 92 29.61 -16.92 9.61
CA LEU A 92 28.74 -15.76 9.66
C LEU A 92 27.35 -16.10 10.14
N THR A 93 26.67 -15.13 10.75
CA THR A 93 25.23 -15.21 11.05
C THR A 93 24.45 -14.30 10.10
N SER A 94 23.15 -14.57 9.92
CA SER A 94 22.28 -13.69 9.12
C SER A 94 22.30 -12.25 9.63
N THR A 95 22.37 -12.06 10.95
CA THR A 95 22.43 -10.74 11.57
C THR A 95 23.71 -10.00 11.18
N THR A 96 24.88 -10.68 11.23
CA THR A 96 26.16 -10.08 10.87
C THR A 96 26.22 -9.71 9.40
N ALA A 97 25.76 -10.62 8.53
CA ALA A 97 25.71 -10.38 7.09
C ALA A 97 24.73 -9.23 6.73
N ALA A 98 23.54 -9.22 7.32
CA ALA A 98 22.55 -8.16 7.11
C ALA A 98 23.04 -6.80 7.63
N ALA A 99 23.75 -6.77 8.76
CA ALA A 99 24.34 -5.54 9.30
C ALA A 99 25.42 -4.97 8.36
N ALA A 100 26.28 -5.84 7.80
CA ALA A 100 27.29 -5.42 6.83
C ALA A 100 26.67 -4.90 5.53
N PHE A 101 25.64 -5.58 5.02
CA PHE A 101 24.87 -5.13 3.87
C PHE A 101 24.22 -3.76 4.12
N SER A 102 23.53 -3.60 5.24
CA SER A 102 22.91 -2.34 5.63
C SER A 102 23.94 -1.21 5.80
N ALA A 103 25.11 -1.52 6.36
CA ALA A 103 26.20 -0.56 6.50
C ALA A 103 26.73 -0.09 5.14
N ALA A 104 26.87 -0.99 4.17
CA ALA A 104 27.30 -0.66 2.83
C ALA A 104 26.27 0.24 2.10
N MET A 105 25.00 -0.07 2.22
CA MET A 105 23.89 0.62 1.52
C MET A 105 23.51 1.95 2.20
N SER A 106 23.14 1.89 3.46
CA SER A 106 22.60 3.03 4.24
C SER A 106 23.69 3.79 4.98
N GLY A 107 24.83 3.16 5.20
CA GLY A 107 25.94 3.67 5.97
C GLY A 107 25.75 3.52 7.48
N THR A 108 26.86 3.61 8.19
CA THR A 108 26.92 3.65 9.65
C THR A 108 27.44 4.99 10.13
N VAL A 109 26.94 5.46 11.27
CA VAL A 109 27.51 6.63 11.95
C VAL A 109 28.82 6.20 12.63
N ALA A 110 29.95 6.58 12.04
CA ALA A 110 31.26 6.21 12.55
C ALA A 110 31.74 7.12 13.70
N SER A 111 31.36 8.40 13.67
CA SER A 111 31.77 9.40 14.64
C SER A 111 30.88 10.64 14.56
N TYR A 112 31.14 11.60 15.44
CA TYR A 112 30.49 12.90 15.45
C TYR A 112 31.55 14.00 15.36
N TYR A 113 31.30 14.97 14.50
CA TYR A 113 32.08 16.17 14.41
C TYR A 113 31.38 17.26 15.21
N ARG A 114 32.12 17.96 16.09
CA ARG A 114 31.60 19.03 16.93
C ARG A 114 32.25 20.34 16.56
N GLU A 115 31.42 21.32 16.25
CA GLU A 115 31.87 22.68 15.92
C GLU A 115 30.83 23.69 16.40
N ASP A 116 31.26 24.77 17.04
CA ASP A 116 30.41 25.87 17.53
C ASP A 116 29.23 25.45 18.42
N GLY A 117 29.35 24.34 19.17
CA GLY A 117 28.30 23.81 20.02
C GLY A 117 27.29 22.90 19.32
N GLU A 118 27.41 22.71 18.01
CA GLU A 118 26.63 21.80 17.20
C GLU A 118 27.36 20.46 17.00
N GLU A 119 26.58 19.39 16.83
CA GLU A 119 27.10 18.03 16.64
C GLU A 119 26.63 17.45 15.30
N TYR A 120 27.57 17.17 14.40
CA TYR A 120 27.33 16.64 13.07
C TYR A 120 27.69 15.16 12.98
N LYS A 121 26.79 14.31 12.46
CA LYS A 121 27.03 12.87 12.29
C LYS A 121 27.92 12.61 11.08
N ILE A 122 29.06 11.96 11.29
CA ILE A 122 29.91 11.45 10.22
C ILE A 122 29.40 10.06 9.84
N ARG A 123 28.81 9.94 8.65
CA ARG A 123 28.29 8.67 8.13
C ARG A 123 29.23 8.12 7.06
N VAL A 124 29.64 6.85 7.24
CA VAL A 124 30.48 6.12 6.29
C VAL A 124 29.61 5.10 5.55
N ARG A 125 29.66 5.12 4.22
CA ARG A 125 28.96 4.18 3.33
C ARG A 125 29.72 3.99 2.03
N TYR A 126 29.31 2.99 1.22
CA TYR A 126 29.84 2.84 -0.12
C TYR A 126 29.51 4.05 -1.00
N ASN A 127 30.37 4.31 -1.99
CA ASN A 127 30.13 5.35 -2.99
C ASN A 127 28.79 5.08 -3.73
N PRO A 128 28.00 6.10 -4.10
CA PRO A 128 26.79 5.93 -4.88
C PRO A 128 26.96 5.05 -6.12
N GLU A 129 28.06 5.19 -6.84
CA GLU A 129 28.36 4.42 -8.06
C GLU A 129 28.55 2.92 -7.80
N SER A 130 28.90 2.52 -6.58
CA SER A 130 29.17 1.11 -6.19
C SER A 130 27.98 0.45 -5.47
N ARG A 131 26.74 0.94 -5.66
CA ARG A 131 25.53 0.41 -5.04
C ARG A 131 24.27 0.67 -5.88
N THR A 132 24.41 0.73 -7.20
CA THR A 132 23.33 1.04 -8.15
C THR A 132 22.80 -0.20 -8.85
N SER A 133 23.62 -1.23 -9.01
CA SER A 133 23.28 -2.45 -9.72
C SER A 133 23.23 -3.66 -8.79
N ILE A 134 22.57 -4.72 -9.24
CA ILE A 134 22.56 -6.01 -8.54
C ILE A 134 24.00 -6.53 -8.38
N GLU A 135 24.81 -6.41 -9.43
CA GLU A 135 26.22 -6.82 -9.41
C GLU A 135 27.03 -6.09 -8.34
N ASP A 136 26.79 -4.80 -8.11
CA ASP A 136 27.43 -4.04 -7.05
C ASP A 136 27.08 -4.60 -5.67
N LEU A 137 25.80 -4.94 -5.45
CA LEU A 137 25.31 -5.52 -4.20
C LEU A 137 25.90 -6.91 -3.94
N GLU A 138 25.99 -7.73 -4.96
CA GLU A 138 26.62 -9.05 -4.90
C GLU A 138 28.10 -9.01 -4.56
N ASN A 139 28.80 -7.96 -4.97
CA ASN A 139 30.22 -7.75 -4.71
C ASN A 139 30.55 -7.06 -3.38
N ILE A 140 29.55 -6.68 -2.58
CA ILE A 140 29.78 -6.16 -1.22
C ILE A 140 30.52 -7.19 -0.40
N ILE A 141 31.56 -6.75 0.30
CA ILE A 141 32.43 -7.59 1.12
C ILE A 141 31.97 -7.58 2.57
N VAL A 142 31.85 -8.78 3.14
CA VAL A 142 31.63 -9.00 4.57
C VAL A 142 32.88 -9.65 5.15
N THR A 143 33.31 -9.19 6.31
CA THR A 143 34.44 -9.79 7.03
C THR A 143 33.93 -10.63 8.20
N ASN A 144 34.31 -11.90 8.26
CA ASN A 144 33.99 -12.78 9.38
C ASN A 144 34.90 -12.56 10.59
N ALA A 145 34.64 -13.24 11.70
CA ALA A 145 35.43 -13.13 12.93
C ALA A 145 36.89 -13.58 12.77
N ALA A 146 37.19 -14.40 11.76
CA ALA A 146 38.54 -14.83 11.43
C ALA A 146 39.31 -13.86 10.52
N GLY A 147 38.67 -12.71 10.14
CA GLY A 147 39.27 -11.73 9.25
C GLY A 147 39.18 -12.07 7.75
N GLN A 148 38.45 -13.12 7.38
CA GLN A 148 38.26 -13.50 5.98
C GLN A 148 37.22 -12.60 5.33
N GLN A 149 37.52 -12.16 4.10
CA GLN A 149 36.65 -11.34 3.28
C GLN A 149 35.82 -12.23 2.35
N ILE A 150 34.51 -12.14 2.46
CA ILE A 150 33.56 -12.95 1.72
C ILE A 150 32.61 -12.03 0.98
N ARG A 151 32.29 -12.33 -0.28
CA ARG A 151 31.36 -11.53 -1.07
C ARG A 151 29.91 -11.94 -0.76
N MET A 152 28.98 -10.98 -0.86
CA MET A 152 27.56 -11.24 -0.63
C MET A 152 27.01 -12.36 -1.52
N LYS A 153 27.41 -12.43 -2.79
CA LYS A 153 27.00 -13.52 -3.71
C LYS A 153 27.40 -14.92 -3.25
N ASP A 154 28.44 -15.05 -2.43
CA ASP A 154 28.87 -16.32 -1.87
C ASP A 154 28.03 -16.72 -0.66
N LEU A 155 27.20 -15.79 -0.13
CA LEU A 155 26.35 -15.97 1.06
C LEU A 155 24.86 -16.08 0.73
N GLY A 156 24.45 -15.73 -0.47
CA GLY A 156 23.05 -15.74 -0.90
C GLY A 156 22.87 -15.17 -2.30
N GLU A 157 21.64 -14.79 -2.62
CA GLU A 157 21.24 -14.26 -3.92
C GLU A 157 20.51 -12.93 -3.73
N VAL A 158 20.73 -11.99 -4.66
CA VAL A 158 19.97 -10.74 -4.74
C VAL A 158 18.86 -10.92 -5.75
N GLU A 159 17.63 -10.76 -5.31
CA GLU A 159 16.44 -10.85 -6.17
C GLU A 159 15.68 -9.52 -6.19
N GLU A 160 15.18 -9.17 -7.37
CA GLU A 160 14.23 -8.08 -7.51
C GLU A 160 12.81 -8.62 -7.30
N THR A 161 12.15 -8.11 -6.27
CA THR A 161 10.80 -8.51 -5.90
C THR A 161 9.87 -7.30 -5.90
N LEU A 162 8.68 -7.45 -6.46
CA LEU A 162 7.65 -6.43 -6.39
C LEU A 162 6.94 -6.53 -5.03
N VAL A 163 7.11 -5.51 -4.21
CA VAL A 163 6.45 -5.43 -2.89
C VAL A 163 5.39 -4.35 -2.88
N PRO A 164 4.29 -4.55 -2.14
CA PRO A 164 3.29 -3.51 -1.99
C PRO A 164 3.87 -2.32 -1.21
N SER A 165 3.68 -1.12 -1.73
CA SER A 165 4.17 0.12 -1.11
C SER A 165 3.56 0.39 0.26
N THR A 166 2.32 -0.08 0.49
CA THR A 166 1.58 0.14 1.73
C THR A 166 0.83 -1.12 2.15
N ILE A 167 0.85 -1.40 3.45
CA ILE A 167 0.06 -2.47 4.07
C ILE A 167 -0.89 -1.84 5.08
N GLU A 168 -2.18 -1.78 4.72
CA GLU A 168 -3.23 -1.29 5.60
C GLU A 168 -3.68 -2.36 6.59
N ARG A 169 -4.01 -1.91 7.80
CA ARG A 169 -4.61 -2.74 8.85
C ARG A 169 -5.69 -1.97 9.58
N LYS A 170 -6.81 -2.65 9.81
CA LYS A 170 -7.92 -2.20 10.68
C LYS A 170 -8.20 -3.34 11.66
N ASP A 171 -8.34 -3.04 12.92
CA ASP A 171 -8.59 -4.02 13.99
C ASP A 171 -7.59 -5.19 14.03
N ARG A 172 -6.31 -4.91 13.72
CA ARG A 172 -5.18 -5.86 13.62
C ARG A 172 -5.24 -6.81 12.41
N GLU A 173 -6.29 -6.77 11.61
CA GLU A 173 -6.40 -7.53 10.36
C GLU A 173 -5.88 -6.72 9.17
N ARG A 174 -5.31 -7.42 8.20
CA ARG A 174 -4.86 -6.81 6.95
C ARG A 174 -6.05 -6.61 6.04
N LEU A 175 -6.08 -5.46 5.36
CA LEU A 175 -7.12 -5.18 4.38
C LEU A 175 -6.56 -4.52 3.12
N ILE A 176 -7.36 -4.60 2.07
CA ILE A 176 -7.24 -3.76 0.88
C ILE A 176 -8.57 -3.03 0.74
N THR A 177 -8.52 -1.72 0.57
CA THR A 177 -9.70 -0.91 0.33
C THR A 177 -9.91 -0.72 -1.17
N VAL A 178 -11.06 -1.15 -1.66
CA VAL A 178 -11.55 -0.86 -3.02
C VAL A 178 -12.46 0.36 -2.90
N THR A 179 -12.06 1.48 -3.49
CA THR A 179 -12.87 2.71 -3.46
C THR A 179 -13.54 2.92 -4.81
N GLY A 180 -14.85 2.90 -4.84
CA GLY A 180 -15.66 3.26 -5.99
C GLY A 180 -16.21 4.69 -5.85
N ILE A 181 -15.92 5.54 -6.80
CA ILE A 181 -16.50 6.89 -6.86
C ILE A 181 -17.84 6.79 -7.56
N VAL A 182 -18.90 7.25 -6.90
CA VAL A 182 -20.26 7.22 -7.42
C VAL A 182 -20.35 8.11 -8.66
N ALA A 183 -21.01 7.61 -9.72
CA ALA A 183 -21.20 8.33 -10.95
C ALA A 183 -22.09 9.57 -10.73
N GLN A 184 -21.85 10.62 -11.47
CA GLN A 184 -22.63 11.84 -11.38
C GLN A 184 -24.11 11.58 -11.71
N GLY A 185 -24.99 11.93 -10.79
CA GLY A 185 -26.44 11.68 -10.91
C GLY A 185 -26.94 10.32 -10.42
N ALA A 186 -26.05 9.41 -10.02
CA ALA A 186 -26.43 8.18 -9.33
C ALA A 186 -26.64 8.45 -7.84
N ALA A 187 -27.65 7.78 -7.24
CA ALA A 187 -27.85 7.88 -5.80
C ALA A 187 -26.83 6.99 -5.07
N LEU A 188 -26.42 7.40 -3.85
CA LEU A 188 -25.54 6.61 -3.01
C LEU A 188 -26.13 5.21 -2.72
N SER A 189 -27.45 5.14 -2.49
CA SER A 189 -28.18 3.88 -2.29
C SER A 189 -28.01 2.91 -3.45
N ASP A 190 -28.07 3.41 -4.69
CA ASP A 190 -27.93 2.59 -5.90
C ASP A 190 -26.51 2.05 -6.03
N ALA A 191 -25.52 2.88 -5.69
CA ALA A 191 -24.12 2.49 -5.67
C ALA A 191 -23.83 1.44 -4.57
N VAL A 192 -24.45 1.56 -3.39
CA VAL A 192 -24.37 0.54 -2.32
C VAL A 192 -24.97 -0.78 -2.78
N GLN A 193 -26.15 -0.75 -3.40
CA GLN A 193 -26.77 -1.94 -3.94
C GLN A 193 -25.93 -2.59 -5.04
N ALA A 194 -25.35 -1.78 -5.94
CA ALA A 194 -24.45 -2.24 -6.98
C ALA A 194 -23.19 -2.88 -6.39
N ALA A 195 -22.56 -2.27 -5.38
CA ALA A 195 -21.43 -2.84 -4.68
C ALA A 195 -21.78 -4.18 -4.02
N GLY A 196 -22.96 -4.27 -3.38
CA GLY A 196 -23.46 -5.52 -2.79
C GLY A 196 -23.64 -6.63 -3.82
N GLN A 197 -24.14 -6.32 -5.02
CA GLN A 197 -24.26 -7.27 -6.12
C GLN A 197 -22.87 -7.74 -6.60
N VAL A 198 -21.93 -6.83 -6.82
CA VAL A 198 -20.57 -7.15 -7.23
C VAL A 198 -19.88 -8.05 -6.20
N ILE A 199 -20.10 -7.81 -4.90
CA ILE A 199 -19.59 -8.66 -3.82
C ILE A 199 -20.22 -10.06 -3.89
N ALA A 200 -21.54 -10.15 -4.07
CA ALA A 200 -22.25 -11.43 -4.15
C ALA A 200 -21.82 -12.28 -5.35
N ASP A 201 -21.54 -11.64 -6.49
CA ASP A 201 -21.11 -12.30 -7.71
C ASP A 201 -19.61 -12.66 -7.71
N THR A 202 -18.84 -12.12 -6.75
CA THR A 202 -17.40 -12.39 -6.66
C THR A 202 -17.12 -13.62 -5.79
N PRO A 203 -16.49 -14.68 -6.33
CA PRO A 203 -16.12 -15.85 -5.54
C PRO A 203 -15.13 -15.46 -4.42
N MET A 204 -15.51 -15.75 -3.17
CA MET A 204 -14.71 -15.48 -2.00
C MET A 204 -13.94 -16.73 -1.57
N PRO A 205 -12.59 -16.74 -1.67
CA PRO A 205 -11.78 -17.81 -1.08
C PRO A 205 -11.95 -17.87 0.44
N SER A 206 -11.66 -19.04 1.04
CA SER A 206 -11.70 -19.20 2.49
C SER A 206 -10.72 -18.24 3.19
N GLY A 207 -11.17 -17.61 4.27
CA GLY A 207 -10.36 -16.66 5.04
C GLY A 207 -10.31 -15.23 4.48
N ILE A 208 -11.19 -14.91 3.52
CA ILE A 208 -11.44 -13.55 3.04
C ILE A 208 -12.85 -13.12 3.44
N SER A 209 -12.95 -11.91 3.96
CA SER A 209 -14.23 -11.25 4.26
C SER A 209 -14.24 -9.85 3.66
N THR A 210 -15.45 -9.34 3.40
CA THR A 210 -15.67 -8.03 2.82
C THR A 210 -16.68 -7.24 3.63
N VAL A 211 -16.44 -5.95 3.78
CA VAL A 211 -17.34 -5.00 4.46
C VAL A 211 -17.49 -3.77 3.59
N ILE A 212 -18.73 -3.28 3.44
CA ILE A 212 -19.01 -2.00 2.81
C ILE A 212 -18.86 -0.92 3.87
N ALA A 213 -17.95 0.00 3.66
CA ALA A 213 -17.58 1.10 4.56
C ALA A 213 -17.63 2.46 3.82
N GLY A 214 -17.17 3.51 4.46
CA GLY A 214 -17.12 4.86 3.90
C GLY A 214 -18.40 5.65 4.15
N ASP A 215 -18.77 6.55 3.23
CA ASP A 215 -19.89 7.49 3.39
C ASP A 215 -21.22 6.78 3.77
N TYR A 216 -21.37 5.52 3.41
CA TYR A 216 -22.52 4.70 3.78
C TYR A 216 -22.50 4.27 5.25
N GLU A 217 -21.34 3.85 5.77
CA GLU A 217 -21.14 3.51 7.19
C GLU A 217 -21.43 4.74 8.06
N ASP A 218 -20.82 5.88 7.69
CA ASP A 218 -21.04 7.16 8.38
C ASP A 218 -22.52 7.57 8.39
N GLN A 219 -23.24 7.34 7.28
CA GLN A 219 -24.66 7.62 7.18
C GLN A 219 -25.49 6.70 8.07
N GLN A 220 -25.18 5.40 8.15
CA GLN A 220 -25.87 4.46 9.04
C GLN A 220 -25.69 4.81 10.51
N ASP A 221 -24.46 5.16 10.89
CA ASP A 221 -24.15 5.58 12.27
C ASP A 221 -24.91 6.84 12.65
N MET A 222 -24.93 7.85 11.75
CA MET A 222 -25.73 9.05 11.96
C MET A 222 -27.23 8.76 12.13
N PHE A 223 -27.81 7.85 11.32
CA PHE A 223 -29.21 7.47 11.45
C PHE A 223 -29.47 6.72 12.78
N SER A 224 -28.58 5.85 13.19
CA SER A 224 -28.68 5.14 14.47
C SER A 224 -28.68 6.12 15.64
N ASP A 225 -27.76 7.07 15.66
CA ASP A 225 -27.67 8.11 16.69
C ASP A 225 -28.90 9.00 16.68
N LEU A 226 -29.43 9.35 15.50
CA LEU A 226 -30.65 10.15 15.39
C LEU A 226 -31.86 9.43 16.00
N ILE A 227 -32.02 8.12 15.75
CA ILE A 227 -33.10 7.32 16.32
C ILE A 227 -33.02 7.32 17.86
N VAL A 228 -31.81 7.15 18.42
CA VAL A 228 -31.58 7.20 19.87
C VAL A 228 -31.95 8.57 20.43
N LEU A 229 -31.53 9.66 19.75
CA LEU A 229 -31.88 11.02 20.17
C LEU A 229 -33.38 11.30 20.12
N ILE A 230 -34.08 10.82 19.07
CA ILE A 230 -35.53 10.95 18.94
C ILE A 230 -36.23 10.18 20.10
N ALA A 231 -35.80 8.96 20.39
CA ALA A 231 -36.34 8.17 21.49
C ALA A 231 -36.14 8.85 22.83
N LEU A 232 -34.95 9.39 23.06
CA LEU A 232 -34.64 10.17 24.29
C LEU A 232 -35.49 11.41 24.38
N MET A 233 -35.71 12.14 23.28
CA MET A 233 -36.55 13.33 23.24
C MET A 233 -37.99 12.99 23.56
N ILE A 234 -38.53 11.88 23.04
CA ILE A 234 -39.90 11.42 23.37
C ILE A 234 -40.03 11.12 24.88
N ILE A 235 -39.04 10.43 25.45
CA ILE A 235 -39.04 10.10 26.90
C ILE A 235 -38.95 11.37 27.74
N LEU A 236 -38.18 12.37 27.30
CA LEU A 236 -38.01 13.63 28.07
C LEU A 236 -39.26 14.53 28.01
N VAL A 237 -40.01 14.49 26.92
CA VAL A 237 -41.22 15.29 26.70
C VAL A 237 -42.45 14.67 27.36
N TYR A 238 -42.49 13.34 27.58
CA TYR A 238 -43.60 12.61 28.17
C TYR A 238 -43.40 12.46 29.69
#